data_bfd6d69287407f6ce291bbc263d17ba2
#
_entry.id   bfd6d69287407f6ce291bbc263d17ba2
#
_cell.length_a   1.000
_cell.length_b   1.000
_cell.length_c   1.000
_cell.angle_alpha   90.00
_cell.angle_beta   90.00
_cell.angle_gamma   90.00
#
_symmetry.space_group_name_H-M   'P 1'
#
loop_
_entity.id
_entity.type
_entity.pdbx_description
1 polymer ?
#
loop_
_entity_poly.entity_id
_entity_poly.type
_entity_poly.pdbx_seq_one_letter_code
_entity_poly.pdbx_strand_id
1 'polypeptide(L)'
;SYPFYCLKSPFKGYSLLKETKQGSGICAAVILCVFTAVGIISTQLTAFHYNPDSGRQFNIFAVLAETLGIFLLFVICNWAVSTLADGKGKFGEIIIFTSYALIPLIITEVMLLVSSNVFSLKEQAFYGIIRSVGLIWTAVHIFVSNKEVHEYSGGKALLVLFGSVFGMYLLILIITVAYSMFAQLLSF
;
A
#
# COMPACT_ATOMS: atom_id res chain seq x y z
N SER A 1 -11.85 -15.53 9.72
CA SER A 1 -11.13 -14.31 10.18
C SER A 1 -11.54 -13.14 9.30
N TYR A 2 -11.66 -11.93 9.87
CA TYR A 2 -12.11 -10.71 9.16
C TYR A 2 -11.28 -10.36 7.91
N PRO A 3 -9.93 -10.49 7.89
CA PRO A 3 -9.14 -10.18 6.71
C PRO A 3 -9.58 -10.97 5.46
N PHE A 4 -9.86 -12.26 5.58
CA PHE A 4 -10.35 -13.08 4.47
C PHE A 4 -11.78 -12.72 4.05
N TYR A 5 -12.61 -12.31 5.00
CA TYR A 5 -13.97 -11.87 4.69
C TYR A 5 -13.96 -10.53 3.93
N CYS A 6 -13.10 -9.58 4.33
CA CYS A 6 -12.87 -8.34 3.59
C CYS A 6 -12.37 -8.61 2.18
N LEU A 7 -11.46 -9.58 2.00
CA LEU A 7 -10.93 -9.96 0.69
C LEU A 7 -12.03 -10.48 -0.26
N LYS A 8 -12.93 -11.32 0.24
CA LYS A 8 -14.01 -11.92 -0.56
C LYS A 8 -15.15 -10.95 -0.86
N SER A 9 -15.48 -10.08 0.07
CA SER A 9 -16.63 -9.18 -0.01
C SER A 9 -16.25 -7.81 0.60
N PRO A 10 -15.53 -6.95 -0.14
CA PRO A 10 -14.94 -5.74 0.43
C PRO A 10 -15.99 -4.81 1.06
N PHE A 11 -17.09 -4.52 0.36
CA PHE A 11 -18.13 -3.62 0.88
C PHE A 11 -18.73 -4.11 2.19
N LYS A 12 -19.15 -5.39 2.26
CA LYS A 12 -19.74 -5.96 3.48
C LYS A 12 -18.68 -6.21 4.57
N GLY A 13 -17.47 -6.60 4.17
CA GLY A 13 -16.39 -6.93 5.09
C GLY A 13 -15.90 -5.72 5.89
N TYR A 14 -15.64 -4.61 5.23
CA TYR A 14 -15.19 -3.40 5.91
C TYR A 14 -16.32 -2.72 6.70
N SER A 15 -17.57 -2.73 6.22
CA SER A 15 -18.75 -2.27 6.97
C SER A 15 -18.91 -3.06 8.27
N LEU A 16 -18.91 -4.40 8.19
CA LEU A 16 -18.98 -5.26 9.38
C LEU A 16 -17.80 -5.04 10.34
N LEU A 17 -16.59 -4.87 9.80
CA LEU A 17 -15.39 -4.59 10.60
C LEU A 17 -15.52 -3.28 11.39
N LYS A 18 -16.13 -2.25 10.78
CA LYS A 18 -16.39 -0.96 11.44
C LYS A 18 -17.47 -1.08 12.51
N GLU A 19 -18.60 -1.73 12.18
CA GLU A 19 -19.72 -1.91 13.11
C GLU A 19 -19.35 -2.72 14.35
N THR A 20 -18.63 -3.84 14.14
CA THR A 20 -18.26 -4.75 15.26
C THR A 20 -17.06 -4.27 16.06
N LYS A 21 -16.27 -3.31 15.54
CA LYS A 21 -15.00 -2.84 16.12
C LYS A 21 -14.01 -3.99 16.43
N GLN A 22 -14.11 -5.09 15.70
CA GLN A 22 -13.27 -6.29 15.92
C GLN A 22 -11.99 -6.28 15.05
N GLY A 23 -11.58 -5.12 14.57
CA GLY A 23 -10.29 -4.95 13.93
C GLY A 23 -9.14 -5.30 14.87
N SER A 24 -8.33 -6.30 14.50
CA SER A 24 -7.20 -6.75 15.31
C SER A 24 -5.91 -6.07 14.85
N GLY A 25 -5.27 -5.31 15.74
CA GLY A 25 -3.94 -4.74 15.51
C GLY A 25 -2.87 -5.81 15.30
N ILE A 26 -3.01 -6.98 15.94
CA ILE A 26 -2.09 -8.12 15.75
C ILE A 26 -2.22 -8.65 14.32
N CYS A 27 -3.45 -8.82 13.81
CA CYS A 27 -3.65 -9.24 12.41
C CYS A 27 -3.08 -8.21 11.43
N ALA A 28 -3.25 -6.91 11.69
CA ALA A 28 -2.67 -5.85 10.90
C ALA A 28 -1.13 -5.92 10.88
N ALA A 29 -0.51 -6.10 12.05
CA ALA A 29 0.94 -6.27 12.16
C ALA A 29 1.45 -7.49 11.39
N VAL A 30 0.76 -8.63 11.50
CA VAL A 30 1.10 -9.85 10.72
C VAL A 30 1.00 -9.58 9.22
N ILE A 31 -0.05 -8.91 8.74
CA ILE A 31 -0.20 -8.58 7.32
C ILE A 31 0.95 -7.67 6.86
N LEU A 32 1.32 -6.65 7.64
CA LEU A 32 2.45 -5.77 7.32
C LEU A 32 3.79 -6.51 7.31
N CYS A 33 4.01 -7.44 8.25
CA CYS A 33 5.19 -8.32 8.25
C CYS A 33 5.24 -9.19 6.99
N VAL A 34 4.12 -9.79 6.59
CA VAL A 34 4.03 -10.59 5.36
C VAL A 34 4.25 -9.71 4.13
N PHE A 35 3.65 -8.53 4.07
CA PHE A 35 3.84 -7.58 2.98
C PHE A 35 5.31 -7.20 2.81
N THR A 36 5.99 -6.88 3.90
CA THR A 36 7.42 -6.55 3.89
C THR A 36 8.27 -7.75 3.49
N ALA A 37 7.97 -8.94 4.01
CA ALA A 37 8.69 -10.17 3.66
C ALA A 37 8.54 -10.49 2.17
N VAL A 38 7.34 -10.37 1.60
CA VAL A 38 7.11 -10.54 0.16
C VAL A 38 7.88 -9.49 -0.64
N GLY A 39 7.91 -8.23 -0.22
CA GLY A 39 8.72 -7.18 -0.85
C GLY A 39 10.22 -7.53 -0.87
N ILE A 40 10.77 -8.00 0.25
CA ILE A 40 12.18 -8.45 0.34
C ILE A 40 12.43 -9.63 -0.60
N ILE A 41 11.54 -10.62 -0.60
CA ILE A 41 11.68 -11.82 -1.44
C ILE A 41 11.56 -11.43 -2.92
N SER A 42 10.62 -10.55 -3.27
CA SER A 42 10.44 -10.12 -4.66
C SER A 42 11.66 -9.40 -5.23
N THR A 43 12.31 -8.53 -4.46
CA THR A 43 13.55 -7.87 -4.90
C THR A 43 14.70 -8.85 -5.18
N GLN A 44 14.73 -10.00 -4.50
CA GLN A 44 15.79 -10.99 -4.63
C GLN A 44 15.50 -12.06 -5.69
N LEU A 45 14.26 -12.52 -5.76
CA LEU A 45 13.88 -13.70 -6.53
C LEU A 45 13.10 -13.41 -7.82
N THR A 46 12.70 -12.16 -8.08
CA THR A 46 12.12 -11.79 -9.36
C THR A 46 13.14 -11.98 -10.48
N ALA A 47 12.74 -12.65 -11.55
CA ALA A 47 13.62 -12.93 -12.68
C ALA A 47 14.22 -11.64 -13.25
N PHE A 48 15.49 -11.69 -13.63
CA PHE A 48 16.28 -10.55 -14.12
C PHE A 48 15.55 -9.66 -15.14
N HIS A 49 14.79 -10.27 -16.05
CA HIS A 49 14.06 -9.56 -17.11
C HIS A 49 12.89 -8.69 -16.62
N TYR A 50 12.37 -9.01 -15.45
CA TYR A 50 11.23 -8.33 -14.84
C TYR A 50 11.60 -7.52 -13.59
N ASN A 51 12.86 -7.64 -13.13
CA ASN A 51 13.35 -6.95 -11.96
C ASN A 51 13.98 -5.60 -12.34
N PRO A 52 13.35 -4.45 -12.02
CA PRO A 52 13.89 -3.14 -12.34
C PRO A 52 15.20 -2.82 -11.59
N ASP A 53 15.41 -3.50 -10.48
CA ASP A 53 16.61 -3.34 -9.63
C ASP A 53 17.70 -4.41 -9.90
N SER A 54 17.53 -5.15 -10.99
CA SER A 54 18.51 -6.13 -11.42
C SER A 54 19.88 -5.47 -11.60
N GLY A 55 20.91 -5.99 -10.92
CA GLY A 55 22.27 -5.45 -10.94
C GLY A 55 22.58 -4.39 -9.87
N ARG A 56 21.59 -3.92 -9.09
CA ARG A 56 21.82 -3.10 -7.91
C ARG A 56 22.18 -3.94 -6.70
N GLN A 57 23.02 -3.40 -5.82
CA GLN A 57 23.27 -4.04 -4.53
C GLN A 57 21.98 -4.04 -3.70
N PHE A 58 21.66 -5.18 -3.10
CA PHE A 58 20.53 -5.30 -2.21
C PHE A 58 20.68 -4.38 -0.99
N ASN A 59 19.68 -3.55 -0.77
CA ASN A 59 19.62 -2.65 0.37
C ASN A 59 18.28 -2.84 1.11
N ILE A 60 18.37 -3.51 2.27
CA ILE A 60 17.17 -3.78 3.09
C ILE A 60 16.46 -2.50 3.54
N PHE A 61 17.20 -1.42 3.80
CA PHE A 61 16.59 -0.16 4.21
C PHE A 61 15.79 0.49 3.09
N ALA A 62 16.22 0.34 1.84
CA ALA A 62 15.47 0.79 0.67
C ALA A 62 14.15 0.03 0.56
N VAL A 63 14.18 -1.30 0.68
CA VAL A 63 12.95 -2.12 0.63
C VAL A 63 12.00 -1.80 1.79
N LEU A 64 12.53 -1.58 3.00
CA LEU A 64 11.70 -1.16 4.14
C LEU A 64 11.08 0.22 3.92
N ALA A 65 11.82 1.16 3.33
CA ALA A 65 11.30 2.48 3.00
C ALA A 65 10.21 2.41 1.91
N GLU A 66 10.38 1.56 0.91
CA GLU A 66 9.39 1.36 -0.16
C GLU A 66 8.13 0.64 0.32
N THR A 67 8.25 -0.31 1.25
CA THR A 67 7.09 -1.06 1.75
C THR A 67 6.44 -0.35 2.94
N LEU A 68 7.12 -0.32 4.08
CA LEU A 68 6.57 0.26 5.32
C LEU A 68 6.56 1.78 5.30
N GLY A 69 7.58 2.42 4.69
CA GLY A 69 7.66 3.87 4.59
C GLY A 69 6.50 4.45 3.79
N ILE A 70 6.22 3.90 2.60
CA ILE A 70 5.08 4.34 1.77
C ILE A 70 3.75 4.05 2.47
N PHE A 71 3.60 2.89 3.11
CA PHE A 71 2.41 2.56 3.89
C PHE A 71 2.16 3.58 5.02
N LEU A 72 3.17 3.86 5.84
CA LEU A 72 3.06 4.82 6.95
C LEU A 72 2.80 6.23 6.43
N LEU A 73 3.47 6.63 5.36
CA LEU A 73 3.25 7.93 4.72
C LEU A 73 1.80 8.08 4.24
N PHE A 74 1.25 7.03 3.61
CA PHE A 74 -0.16 7.01 3.21
C PHE A 74 -1.09 7.15 4.42
N VAL A 75 -0.88 6.38 5.48
CA VAL A 75 -1.70 6.42 6.70
C VAL A 75 -1.67 7.81 7.34
N ILE A 76 -0.49 8.43 7.44
CA ILE A 76 -0.32 9.77 8.02
C ILE A 76 -1.05 10.82 7.16
N CYS A 77 -0.84 10.79 5.84
CA CYS A 77 -1.51 11.73 4.94
C CYS A 77 -3.03 11.53 4.92
N ASN A 78 -3.49 10.28 4.92
CA ASN A 78 -4.91 9.95 4.97
C ASN A 78 -5.54 10.44 6.29
N TRP A 79 -4.89 10.23 7.41
CA TRP A 79 -5.35 10.73 8.70
C TRP A 79 -5.41 12.27 8.72
N ALA A 80 -4.38 12.95 8.23
CA ALA A 80 -4.33 14.41 8.20
C ALA A 80 -5.45 14.99 7.31
N VAL A 81 -5.59 14.48 6.08
CA VAL A 81 -6.62 14.94 5.13
C VAL A 81 -8.02 14.60 5.63
N SER A 82 -8.22 13.41 6.21
CA SER A 82 -9.51 13.01 6.76
C SER A 82 -9.91 13.83 7.98
N THR A 83 -8.97 14.28 8.79
CA THR A 83 -9.24 15.19 9.92
C THR A 83 -9.78 16.53 9.42
N LEU A 84 -9.28 17.05 8.29
CA LEU A 84 -9.81 18.26 7.65
C LEU A 84 -11.19 18.04 6.98
N ALA A 85 -11.49 16.79 6.64
CA ALA A 85 -12.71 16.38 5.97
C ALA A 85 -13.75 15.77 6.94
N ASP A 86 -13.72 16.05 8.22
CA ASP A 86 -14.63 15.52 9.25
C ASP A 86 -14.73 13.97 9.24
N GLY A 87 -13.60 13.29 9.04
CA GLY A 87 -13.52 11.83 9.08
C GLY A 87 -13.62 11.29 10.49
N LYS A 88 -14.36 10.18 10.65
CA LYS A 88 -14.60 9.56 11.96
C LYS A 88 -13.55 8.52 12.35
N GLY A 89 -12.69 8.10 11.43
CA GLY A 89 -11.68 7.07 11.64
C GLY A 89 -10.56 7.55 12.57
N LYS A 90 -10.25 6.76 13.60
CA LYS A 90 -9.09 6.98 14.47
C LYS A 90 -7.81 6.49 13.77
N PHE A 91 -6.66 7.08 14.09
CA PHE A 91 -5.38 6.71 13.50
C PHE A 91 -5.11 5.18 13.53
N GLY A 92 -5.35 4.53 14.67
CA GLY A 92 -5.20 3.07 14.78
C GLY A 92 -6.19 2.27 13.92
N GLU A 93 -7.42 2.76 13.74
CA GLU A 93 -8.39 2.14 12.84
C GLU A 93 -7.93 2.25 11.38
N ILE A 94 -7.40 3.41 10.98
CA ILE A 94 -6.86 3.63 9.63
C ILE A 94 -5.73 2.64 9.33
N ILE A 95 -4.80 2.43 10.28
CA ILE A 95 -3.74 1.42 10.14
C ILE A 95 -4.33 0.03 9.89
N ILE A 96 -5.30 -0.41 10.71
CA ILE A 96 -5.90 -1.75 10.61
C ILE A 96 -6.62 -1.91 9.26
N PHE A 97 -7.47 -0.96 8.90
CA PHE A 97 -8.26 -1.01 7.68
C PHE A 97 -7.38 -0.97 6.42
N THR A 98 -6.37 -0.10 6.41
CA THR A 98 -5.42 0.00 5.30
C THR A 98 -4.55 -1.26 5.19
N SER A 99 -4.11 -1.84 6.31
CA SER A 99 -3.35 -3.11 6.29
C SER A 99 -4.17 -4.24 5.67
N TYR A 100 -5.47 -4.35 5.99
CA TYR A 100 -6.33 -5.36 5.40
C TYR A 100 -6.54 -5.12 3.89
N ALA A 101 -6.53 -3.86 3.46
CA ALA A 101 -6.64 -3.49 2.05
C ALA A 101 -5.38 -3.83 1.22
N LEU A 102 -4.24 -4.15 1.85
CA LEU A 102 -3.02 -4.60 1.16
C LEU A 102 -3.04 -6.09 0.80
N ILE A 103 -3.98 -6.88 1.30
CA ILE A 103 -4.00 -8.33 1.03
C ILE A 103 -4.04 -8.66 -0.47
N PRO A 104 -4.88 -8.00 -1.31
CA PRO A 104 -4.84 -8.22 -2.75
C PRO A 104 -3.47 -7.91 -3.37
N LEU A 105 -2.78 -6.86 -2.88
CA LEU A 105 -1.45 -6.51 -3.34
C LEU A 105 -0.43 -7.61 -3.02
N ILE A 106 -0.45 -8.14 -1.79
CA ILE A 106 0.41 -9.26 -1.38
C ILE A 106 0.21 -10.47 -2.29
N ILE A 107 -1.04 -10.84 -2.55
CA ILE A 107 -1.38 -11.95 -3.45
C ILE A 107 -0.83 -11.67 -4.86
N THR A 108 -1.02 -10.48 -5.36
CA THR A 108 -0.54 -10.06 -6.68
C THR A 108 0.97 -10.12 -6.77
N GLU A 109 1.70 -9.62 -5.77
CA GLU A 109 3.16 -9.67 -5.75
C GLU A 109 3.69 -11.10 -5.74
N VAL A 110 3.06 -12.01 -4.98
CA VAL A 110 3.41 -13.44 -5.02
C VAL A 110 3.14 -14.05 -6.40
N MET A 111 2.02 -13.72 -7.03
CA MET A 111 1.70 -14.17 -8.40
C MET A 111 2.72 -13.64 -9.41
N LEU A 112 3.10 -12.38 -9.31
CA LEU A 112 4.10 -11.75 -10.17
C LEU A 112 5.49 -12.39 -9.98
N LEU A 113 5.88 -12.68 -8.74
CA LEU A 113 7.12 -13.37 -8.43
C LEU A 113 7.20 -14.73 -9.11
N VAL A 114 6.15 -15.54 -8.99
CA VAL A 114 6.07 -16.86 -9.64
C VAL A 114 6.06 -16.69 -11.16
N SER A 115 5.24 -15.80 -11.69
CA SER A 115 5.10 -15.55 -13.12
C SER A 115 6.41 -15.06 -13.75
N SER A 116 7.19 -14.24 -13.05
CA SER A 116 8.47 -13.71 -13.55
C SER A 116 9.48 -14.83 -13.86
N ASN A 117 9.42 -15.91 -13.10
CA ASN A 117 10.34 -17.06 -13.25
C ASN A 117 9.85 -18.10 -14.28
N VAL A 118 8.59 -17.98 -14.74
CA VAL A 118 7.98 -18.90 -15.71
C VAL A 118 7.85 -18.22 -17.08
N PHE A 119 7.54 -16.94 -17.13
CA PHE A 119 7.28 -16.22 -18.37
C PHE A 119 8.59 -15.77 -19.04
N SER A 120 8.62 -15.93 -20.37
CA SER A 120 9.65 -15.36 -21.22
C SER A 120 9.35 -13.87 -21.53
N LEU A 121 10.33 -13.14 -22.08
CA LEU A 121 10.13 -11.76 -22.53
C LEU A 121 9.00 -11.60 -23.56
N LYS A 122 8.71 -12.63 -24.34
CA LYS A 122 7.60 -12.62 -25.31
C LYS A 122 6.24 -12.58 -24.63
N GLU A 123 6.16 -13.02 -23.37
CA GLU A 123 4.95 -13.09 -22.56
C GLU A 123 4.79 -11.92 -21.60
N GLN A 124 5.60 -10.87 -21.75
CA GLN A 124 5.57 -9.68 -20.92
C GLN A 124 4.16 -9.05 -20.82
N ALA A 125 3.34 -9.18 -21.85
CA ALA A 125 1.96 -8.69 -21.83
C ALA A 125 1.12 -9.37 -20.74
N PHE A 126 1.26 -10.68 -20.53
CA PHE A 126 0.54 -11.41 -19.47
C PHE A 126 1.00 -10.97 -18.07
N TYR A 127 2.31 -10.78 -17.88
CA TYR A 127 2.85 -10.23 -16.64
C TYR A 127 2.25 -8.84 -16.33
N GLY A 128 2.17 -7.98 -17.35
CA GLY A 128 1.56 -6.66 -17.24
C GLY A 128 0.07 -6.72 -16.90
N ILE A 129 -0.68 -7.67 -17.47
CA ILE A 129 -2.10 -7.88 -17.16
C ILE A 129 -2.28 -8.28 -15.69
N ILE A 130 -1.51 -9.25 -15.19
CA ILE A 130 -1.56 -9.68 -13.78
C ILE A 130 -1.32 -8.49 -12.86
N ARG A 131 -0.29 -7.68 -13.16
CA ARG A 131 0.04 -6.48 -12.39
C ARG A 131 -1.10 -5.46 -12.39
N SER A 132 -1.66 -5.17 -13.56
CA SER A 132 -2.74 -4.18 -13.70
C SER A 132 -4.01 -4.60 -12.97
N VAL A 133 -4.42 -5.86 -13.12
CA VAL A 133 -5.59 -6.42 -12.43
C VAL A 133 -5.38 -6.36 -10.91
N GLY A 134 -4.21 -6.74 -10.42
CA GLY A 134 -3.88 -6.70 -9.00
C GLY A 134 -3.89 -5.29 -8.42
N LEU A 135 -3.36 -4.31 -9.15
CA LEU A 135 -3.39 -2.91 -8.73
C LEU A 135 -4.82 -2.37 -8.67
N ILE A 136 -5.66 -2.68 -9.68
CA ILE A 136 -7.08 -2.28 -9.66
C ILE A 136 -7.80 -2.92 -8.48
N TRP A 137 -7.58 -4.20 -8.24
CA TRP A 137 -8.16 -4.92 -7.11
C TRP A 137 -7.77 -4.28 -5.77
N THR A 138 -6.49 -3.98 -5.58
CA THR A 138 -5.98 -3.29 -4.39
C THR A 138 -6.59 -1.89 -4.25
N ALA A 139 -6.67 -1.12 -5.34
CA ALA A 139 -7.26 0.22 -5.34
C ALA A 139 -8.73 0.20 -4.89
N VAL A 140 -9.52 -0.77 -5.33
CA VAL A 140 -10.90 -0.97 -4.87
C VAL A 140 -10.94 -1.25 -3.36
N HIS A 141 -10.04 -2.10 -2.85
CA HIS A 141 -9.97 -2.38 -1.41
C HIS A 141 -9.57 -1.15 -0.59
N ILE A 142 -8.59 -0.36 -1.04
CA ILE A 142 -8.18 0.88 -0.39
C ILE A 142 -9.34 1.89 -0.39
N PHE A 143 -10.06 2.02 -1.50
CA PHE A 143 -11.22 2.90 -1.60
C PHE A 143 -12.32 2.51 -0.61
N VAL A 144 -12.72 1.23 -0.58
CA VAL A 144 -13.78 0.77 0.32
C VAL A 144 -13.34 0.87 1.78
N SER A 145 -12.10 0.51 2.08
CA SER A 145 -11.49 0.65 3.40
C SER A 145 -11.56 2.10 3.88
N ASN A 146 -11.13 3.06 3.06
CA ASN A 146 -11.17 4.49 3.38
C ASN A 146 -12.60 5.00 3.57
N LYS A 147 -13.53 4.59 2.71
CA LYS A 147 -14.95 4.95 2.81
C LYS A 147 -15.55 4.49 4.13
N GLU A 148 -15.34 3.23 4.51
CA GLU A 148 -15.96 2.63 5.69
C GLU A 148 -15.30 3.09 6.99
N VAL A 149 -13.96 3.23 7.04
CA VAL A 149 -13.27 3.68 8.26
C VAL A 149 -13.67 5.10 8.67
N HIS A 150 -13.92 5.97 7.70
CA HIS A 150 -14.32 7.37 7.94
C HIS A 150 -15.83 7.61 7.83
N GLU A 151 -16.62 6.59 7.46
CA GLU A 151 -18.07 6.68 7.23
C GLU A 151 -18.43 7.73 6.16
N TYR A 152 -17.66 7.78 5.08
CA TYR A 152 -17.86 8.73 3.99
C TYR A 152 -18.88 8.27 2.96
N SER A 153 -19.50 9.23 2.28
CA SER A 153 -20.12 8.97 0.98
C SER A 153 -19.06 8.62 -0.06
N GLY A 154 -19.43 7.90 -1.13
CA GLY A 154 -18.48 7.48 -2.16
C GLY A 154 -17.67 8.62 -2.79
N GLY A 155 -18.32 9.75 -3.11
CA GLY A 155 -17.64 10.92 -3.66
C GLY A 155 -16.67 11.58 -2.68
N LYS A 156 -17.05 11.71 -1.39
CA LYS A 156 -16.15 12.26 -0.35
C LYS A 156 -14.95 11.35 -0.11
N ALA A 157 -15.15 10.03 -0.11
CA ALA A 157 -14.06 9.06 0.02
C ALA A 157 -13.04 9.18 -1.12
N LEU A 158 -13.49 9.36 -2.37
CA LEU A 158 -12.59 9.61 -3.50
C LEU A 158 -11.79 10.90 -3.34
N LEU A 159 -12.45 12.00 -2.98
CA LEU A 159 -11.76 13.29 -2.77
C LEU A 159 -10.68 13.19 -1.68
N VAL A 160 -10.99 12.52 -0.56
CA VAL A 160 -10.02 12.31 0.53
C VAL A 160 -8.87 11.43 0.09
N LEU A 161 -9.12 10.37 -0.69
CA LEU A 161 -8.05 9.54 -1.24
C LEU A 161 -7.13 10.32 -2.18
N PHE A 162 -7.70 11.08 -3.12
CA PHE A 162 -6.88 11.94 -4.00
C PHE A 162 -6.10 12.98 -3.20
N GLY A 163 -6.74 13.60 -2.19
CA GLY A 163 -6.06 14.52 -1.28
C GLY A 163 -4.91 13.86 -0.51
N SER A 164 -5.11 12.61 -0.06
CA SER A 164 -4.08 11.86 0.66
C SER A 164 -2.88 11.53 -0.24
N VAL A 165 -3.13 11.07 -1.46
CA VAL A 165 -2.06 10.79 -2.45
C VAL A 165 -1.34 12.08 -2.84
N PHE A 166 -2.05 13.17 -3.04
CA PHE A 166 -1.46 14.48 -3.29
C PHE A 166 -0.62 14.96 -2.11
N GLY A 167 -1.10 14.77 -0.88
CA GLY A 167 -0.35 15.06 0.35
C GLY A 167 0.93 14.25 0.45
N MET A 168 0.91 12.95 0.09
CA MET A 168 2.12 12.13 0.02
C MET A 168 3.14 12.70 -0.97
N TYR A 169 2.69 13.06 -2.17
CA TYR A 169 3.55 13.68 -3.18
C TYR A 169 4.20 14.97 -2.67
N LEU A 170 3.42 15.86 -2.04
CA LEU A 170 3.95 17.10 -1.47
C LEU A 170 4.97 16.83 -0.37
N LEU A 171 4.71 15.89 0.53
CA LEU A 171 5.67 15.55 1.59
C LEU A 171 6.96 14.97 1.04
N ILE A 172 6.90 14.07 0.06
CA ILE A 172 8.10 13.52 -0.60
C ILE A 172 8.89 14.65 -1.27
N LEU A 173 8.22 15.56 -1.98
CA LEU A 173 8.85 16.71 -2.62
C LEU A 173 9.56 17.61 -1.61
N ILE A 174 8.90 17.96 -0.50
CA ILE A 174 9.48 18.80 0.56
C ILE A 174 10.72 18.12 1.18
N ILE A 175 10.62 16.82 1.50
CA ILE A 175 11.74 16.06 2.07
C ILE A 175 12.91 16.02 1.09
N THR A 176 12.65 15.79 -0.19
CA THR A 176 13.69 15.71 -1.24
C THR A 176 14.39 17.06 -1.41
N VAL A 177 13.64 18.16 -1.44
CA VAL A 177 14.21 19.52 -1.54
C VAL A 177 15.04 19.86 -0.29
N ALA A 178 14.50 19.60 0.91
CA ALA A 178 15.21 19.83 2.16
C ALA A 178 16.51 19.02 2.24
N TYR A 179 16.46 17.74 1.84
CA TYR A 179 17.67 16.91 1.79
C TYR A 179 18.71 17.44 0.80
N SER A 180 18.28 17.85 -0.41
CA SER A 180 19.16 18.42 -1.42
C SER A 180 19.85 19.70 -0.93
N MET A 181 19.10 20.60 -0.28
CA MET A 181 19.66 21.83 0.31
C MET A 181 20.67 21.52 1.40
N PHE A 182 20.34 20.58 2.29
CA PHE A 182 21.24 20.17 3.37
C PHE A 182 22.53 19.52 2.85
N ALA A 183 22.42 18.65 1.85
CA ALA A 183 23.55 18.00 1.21
C ALA A 183 24.49 19.02 0.54
N GLN A 184 23.95 20.07 -0.10
CA GLN A 184 24.74 21.16 -0.66
C GLN A 184 25.48 21.95 0.42
N LEU A 185 24.85 22.24 1.56
CA LEU A 185 25.50 22.93 2.66
C LEU A 185 26.67 22.17 3.27
N LEU A 186 26.60 20.83 3.28
CA LEU A 186 27.69 19.98 3.80
C LEU A 186 28.84 19.75 2.79
N SER A 187 28.60 20.05 1.52
CA SER A 187 29.61 19.90 0.46
C SER A 187 30.53 21.13 0.31
N PHE A 188 30.27 22.21 1.06
CA PHE A 188 31.12 23.39 1.20
C PHE A 188 31.95 23.29 2.49
#